data_48b86e173dbd5a080db203efd2325651
#
_entry.id   48b86e173dbd5a080db203efd2325651
#
_cell.length_a   1.000
_cell.length_b   1.000
_cell.length_c   1.000
_cell.angle_alpha   90.00
_cell.angle_beta   90.00
_cell.angle_gamma   90.00
#
_symmetry.space_group_name_H-M   'P 1'
#
loop_
_entity.id
_entity.type
_entity.pdbx_description
1 polymer ?
#
loop_
_entity_poly.entity_id
_entity_poly.type
_entity_poly.pdbx_seq_one_letter_code
_entity_poly.pdbx_strand_id
1 'polypeptide(L)'
;LAVLAGDALHVVAFELMAQTGSVQAVLELATAVGTSGMLGGQVADIEAEERQVTRAEIVNIHTRKTGALIRGSVRIGALLASAPESVLSRLTTYGERIGLAFQIIDDILDIEGDQKILGKKVGSDCKNQKATYPGAVGLEQARTDAARLVDESLNLFPESEDNVLKYLARFIGQREN
;
A
#
# COMPACT_ATOMS: atom_id res chain seq x y z
N LEU A 1 -6.99 20.63 -11.59
CA LEU A 1 -8.15 20.06 -10.87
C LEU A 1 -7.79 18.81 -10.09
N ALA A 2 -7.01 17.84 -10.64
CA ALA A 2 -6.67 16.60 -9.95
C ALA A 2 -5.91 16.83 -8.61
N VAL A 3 -4.95 17.74 -8.58
CA VAL A 3 -4.21 18.10 -7.36
C VAL A 3 -5.17 18.65 -6.31
N LEU A 4 -6.01 19.63 -6.69
CA LEU A 4 -7.00 20.23 -5.79
C LEU A 4 -8.03 19.21 -5.28
N ALA A 5 -8.40 18.23 -6.09
CA ALA A 5 -9.27 17.15 -5.67
C ALA A 5 -8.57 16.26 -4.61
N GLY A 6 -7.30 15.97 -4.79
CA GLY A 6 -6.49 15.27 -3.79
C GLY A 6 -6.38 16.04 -2.46
N ASP A 7 -6.11 17.34 -2.54
CA ASP A 7 -6.06 18.22 -1.37
C ASP A 7 -7.40 18.23 -0.62
N ALA A 8 -8.51 18.36 -1.37
CA ALA A 8 -9.85 18.32 -0.79
C ALA A 8 -10.16 16.99 -0.10
N LEU A 9 -9.77 15.85 -0.69
CA LEU A 9 -9.95 14.53 -0.08
C LEU A 9 -9.16 14.38 1.22
N HIS A 10 -7.93 14.92 1.29
CA HIS A 10 -7.16 14.94 2.53
C HIS A 10 -7.87 15.78 3.61
N VAL A 11 -8.37 16.96 3.26
CA VAL A 11 -9.11 17.81 4.22
C VAL A 11 -10.35 17.08 4.74
N VAL A 12 -11.14 16.46 3.85
CA VAL A 12 -12.32 15.66 4.25
C VAL A 12 -11.93 14.49 5.16
N ALA A 13 -10.83 13.80 4.86
CA ALA A 13 -10.36 12.70 5.71
C ALA A 13 -10.00 13.19 7.12
N PHE A 14 -9.30 14.32 7.25
CA PHE A 14 -9.00 14.93 8.55
C PHE A 14 -10.25 15.40 9.28
N GLU A 15 -11.21 15.99 8.58
CA GLU A 15 -12.50 16.39 9.14
C GLU A 15 -13.24 15.19 9.75
N LEU A 16 -13.35 14.09 8.99
CA LEU A 16 -13.97 12.85 9.46
C LEU A 16 -13.23 12.27 10.68
N MET A 17 -11.91 12.25 10.68
CA MET A 17 -11.14 11.80 11.85
C MET A 17 -11.34 12.71 13.06
N ALA A 18 -11.39 14.01 12.89
CA ALA A 18 -11.66 14.96 13.98
C ALA A 18 -13.05 14.76 14.58
N GLN A 19 -14.07 14.46 13.77
CA GLN A 19 -15.45 14.17 14.23
C GLN A 19 -15.53 12.92 15.11
N THR A 20 -14.58 11.99 15.02
CA THR A 20 -14.52 10.83 15.92
C THR A 20 -14.15 11.18 17.35
N GLY A 21 -13.59 12.36 17.60
CA GLY A 21 -13.03 12.76 18.89
C GLY A 21 -11.73 12.04 19.27
N SER A 22 -11.21 11.16 18.42
CA SER A 22 -9.99 10.40 18.67
C SER A 22 -8.75 11.14 18.17
N VAL A 23 -7.99 11.74 19.08
CA VAL A 23 -6.69 12.34 18.75
C VAL A 23 -5.73 11.32 18.16
N GLN A 24 -5.77 10.08 18.62
CA GLN A 24 -4.91 8.99 18.10
C GLN A 24 -5.22 8.67 16.64
N ALA A 25 -6.50 8.63 16.25
CA ALA A 25 -6.90 8.41 14.85
C ALA A 25 -6.41 9.56 13.94
N VAL A 26 -6.51 10.81 14.40
CA VAL A 26 -6.00 11.98 13.67
C VAL A 26 -4.47 11.89 13.50
N LEU A 27 -3.74 11.53 14.56
CA LEU A 27 -2.28 11.39 14.51
C LEU A 27 -1.85 10.23 13.60
N GLU A 28 -2.57 9.11 13.63
CA GLU A 28 -2.28 7.97 12.73
C GLU A 28 -2.47 8.38 11.27
N LEU A 29 -3.56 9.09 10.94
CA LEU A 29 -3.78 9.62 9.59
C LEU A 29 -2.67 10.61 9.21
N ALA A 30 -2.33 11.56 10.06
CA ALA A 30 -1.29 12.55 9.80
C ALA A 30 0.08 11.89 9.54
N THR A 31 0.42 10.85 10.30
CA THR A 31 1.65 10.07 10.10
C THR A 31 1.62 9.32 8.77
N ALA A 32 0.47 8.71 8.44
CA ALA A 32 0.33 7.91 7.22
C ALA A 32 0.41 8.76 5.94
N VAL A 33 -0.16 9.97 5.94
CA VAL A 33 -0.13 10.86 4.76
C VAL A 33 1.08 11.79 4.75
N GLY A 34 1.71 12.03 5.89
CA GLY A 34 2.78 13.02 6.08
C GLY A 34 4.14 12.66 5.48
N THR A 35 5.16 13.40 5.90
CA THR A 35 6.54 13.23 5.42
C THR A 35 7.17 11.90 5.81
N SER A 36 6.71 11.26 6.88
CA SER A 36 7.12 9.90 7.26
C SER A 36 6.39 8.80 6.47
N GLY A 37 5.27 9.13 5.84
CA GLY A 37 4.41 8.23 5.07
C GLY A 37 4.36 8.61 3.59
N MET A 38 3.13 8.75 3.08
CA MET A 38 2.83 8.89 1.66
C MET A 38 3.58 10.03 0.97
N LEU A 39 3.57 11.24 1.54
CA LEU A 39 4.27 12.39 0.93
C LEU A 39 5.77 12.15 0.83
N GLY A 40 6.41 11.68 1.91
CA GLY A 40 7.84 11.37 1.86
C GLY A 40 8.16 10.16 0.97
N GLY A 41 7.25 9.20 0.85
CA GLY A 41 7.37 8.10 -0.13
C GLY A 41 7.27 8.61 -1.57
N GLN A 42 6.39 9.56 -1.86
CA GLN A 42 6.27 10.18 -3.17
C GLN A 42 7.52 10.99 -3.55
N VAL A 43 8.10 11.72 -2.60
CA VAL A 43 9.38 12.42 -2.85
C VAL A 43 10.48 11.42 -3.19
N ALA A 44 10.61 10.34 -2.40
CA ALA A 44 11.60 9.31 -2.65
C ALA A 44 11.38 8.59 -4.01
N ASP A 45 10.13 8.42 -4.44
CA ASP A 45 9.79 7.88 -5.76
C ASP A 45 10.27 8.79 -6.90
N ILE A 46 10.02 10.09 -6.80
CA ILE A 46 10.49 11.10 -7.78
C ILE A 46 12.02 11.14 -7.81
N GLU A 47 12.69 11.13 -6.65
CA GLU A 47 14.15 11.12 -6.56
C GLU A 47 14.79 9.83 -7.11
N ALA A 48 14.00 8.76 -7.20
CA ALA A 48 14.42 7.47 -7.75
C ALA A 48 14.23 7.35 -9.27
N GLU A 49 13.56 8.30 -9.92
CA GLU A 49 13.42 8.34 -11.38
C GLU A 49 14.78 8.39 -12.07
N GLU A 50 14.87 7.79 -13.24
CA GLU A 50 16.08 7.76 -14.10
C GLU A 50 17.32 7.10 -13.49
N ARG A 51 17.18 6.37 -12.37
CA ARG A 51 18.30 5.64 -11.76
C ARG A 51 17.93 4.19 -11.40
N GLN A 52 18.95 3.34 -11.33
CA GLN A 52 18.77 2.02 -10.79
C GLN A 52 18.61 2.09 -9.26
N VAL A 53 17.61 1.38 -8.75
CA VAL A 53 17.36 1.27 -7.30
C VAL A 53 17.64 -0.13 -6.81
N THR A 54 18.07 -0.24 -5.57
CA THR A 54 18.20 -1.51 -4.89
C THR A 54 16.82 -2.01 -4.41
N ARG A 55 16.73 -3.32 -4.09
CA ARG A 55 15.54 -3.89 -3.45
C ARG A 55 15.15 -3.13 -2.17
N ALA A 56 16.11 -2.74 -1.35
CA ALA A 56 15.84 -2.01 -0.10
C ALA A 56 15.23 -0.63 -0.36
N GLU A 57 15.73 0.09 -1.36
CA GLU A 57 15.20 1.40 -1.75
C GLU A 57 13.77 1.30 -2.28
N ILE A 58 13.48 0.36 -3.19
CA ILE A 58 12.13 0.22 -3.74
C ILE A 58 11.13 -0.25 -2.67
N VAL A 59 11.52 -1.13 -1.76
CA VAL A 59 10.69 -1.51 -0.60
C VAL A 59 10.38 -0.30 0.26
N ASN A 60 11.37 0.56 0.55
CA ASN A 60 11.15 1.78 1.33
C ASN A 60 10.18 2.74 0.63
N ILE A 61 10.32 2.94 -0.68
CA ILE A 61 9.41 3.77 -1.49
C ILE A 61 7.99 3.22 -1.39
N HIS A 62 7.78 1.95 -1.69
CA HIS A 62 6.46 1.30 -1.72
C HIS A 62 5.79 1.31 -0.34
N THR A 63 6.55 0.99 0.71
CA THR A 63 6.05 0.96 2.09
C THR A 63 5.58 2.34 2.54
N ARG A 64 6.26 3.40 2.14
CA ARG A 64 5.89 4.78 2.51
C ARG A 64 4.81 5.34 1.60
N LYS A 65 5.01 5.29 0.27
CA LYS A 65 4.12 5.92 -0.72
C LYS A 65 2.71 5.35 -0.69
N THR A 66 2.59 4.03 -0.59
CA THR A 66 1.30 3.31 -0.65
C THR A 66 1.01 2.57 0.66
N GLY A 67 1.98 1.82 1.17
CA GLY A 67 1.83 0.97 2.34
C GLY A 67 1.45 1.73 3.60
N ALA A 68 1.97 2.93 3.81
CA ALA A 68 1.70 3.73 5.00
C ALA A 68 0.21 4.07 5.14
N LEU A 69 -0.46 4.42 4.05
CA LEU A 69 -1.88 4.75 4.07
C LEU A 69 -2.76 3.50 4.26
N ILE A 70 -2.41 2.38 3.63
CA ILE A 70 -3.10 1.09 3.82
C ILE A 70 -2.96 0.64 5.28
N ARG A 71 -1.75 0.66 5.84
CA ARG A 71 -1.50 0.34 7.24
C ARG A 71 -2.28 1.28 8.17
N GLY A 72 -2.20 2.59 7.94
CA GLY A 72 -2.89 3.61 8.73
C GLY A 72 -4.40 3.38 8.73
N SER A 73 -5.00 3.03 7.60
CA SER A 73 -6.44 2.78 7.48
C SER A 73 -6.91 1.62 8.37
N VAL A 74 -6.22 0.48 8.35
CA VAL A 74 -6.60 -0.67 9.20
C VAL A 74 -6.33 -0.40 10.68
N ARG A 75 -5.27 0.36 11.01
CA ARG A 75 -4.95 0.76 12.39
C ARG A 75 -5.97 1.76 12.94
N ILE A 76 -6.40 2.73 12.15
CA ILE A 76 -7.46 3.69 12.54
C ILE A 76 -8.74 2.94 12.88
N GLY A 77 -9.17 1.99 12.05
CA GLY A 77 -10.33 1.16 12.35
C GLY A 77 -10.21 0.44 13.70
N ALA A 78 -9.05 -0.14 14.00
CA ALA A 78 -8.78 -0.80 15.28
C ALA A 78 -8.78 0.18 16.47
N LEU A 79 -8.15 1.34 16.31
CA LEU A 79 -8.12 2.39 17.33
C LEU A 79 -9.52 2.89 17.68
N LEU A 80 -10.35 3.16 16.68
CA LEU A 80 -11.74 3.60 16.86
C LEU A 80 -12.63 2.53 17.51
N ALA A 81 -12.33 1.25 17.25
CA ALA A 81 -12.98 0.12 17.91
C ALA A 81 -12.43 -0.20 19.30
N SER A 82 -11.49 0.60 19.81
CA SER A 82 -10.79 0.34 21.09
C SER A 82 -10.21 -1.08 21.16
N ALA A 83 -9.65 -1.56 20.07
CA ALA A 83 -9.09 -2.90 19.97
C ALA A 83 -7.88 -3.06 20.91
N PRO A 84 -7.67 -4.24 21.51
CA PRO A 84 -6.51 -4.49 22.35
C PRO A 84 -5.21 -4.45 21.54
N GLU A 85 -4.08 -4.16 22.21
CA GLU A 85 -2.77 -3.99 21.57
C GLU A 85 -2.35 -5.20 20.69
N SER A 86 -2.72 -6.41 21.11
CA SER A 86 -2.45 -7.62 20.31
C SER A 86 -3.15 -7.61 18.94
N VAL A 87 -4.36 -7.07 18.87
CA VAL A 87 -5.11 -6.90 17.61
C VAL A 87 -4.50 -5.76 16.80
N LEU A 88 -4.17 -4.63 17.43
CA LEU A 88 -3.55 -3.50 16.78
C LEU A 88 -2.20 -3.88 16.15
N SER A 89 -1.36 -4.63 16.88
CA SER A 89 -0.09 -5.15 16.37
C SER A 89 -0.28 -6.09 15.17
N ARG A 90 -1.24 -7.02 15.25
CA ARG A 90 -1.58 -7.92 14.15
C ARG A 90 -2.05 -7.17 12.90
N LEU A 91 -2.91 -6.17 13.07
CA LEU A 91 -3.40 -5.34 11.97
C LEU A 91 -2.32 -4.42 11.39
N THR A 92 -1.37 -3.99 12.21
CA THR A 92 -0.17 -3.28 11.73
C THR A 92 0.62 -4.17 10.76
N THR A 93 0.95 -5.40 11.20
CA THR A 93 1.67 -6.36 10.36
C THR A 93 0.91 -6.71 9.08
N TYR A 94 -0.43 -6.86 9.18
CA TYR A 94 -1.28 -7.07 8.01
C TYR A 94 -1.17 -5.90 7.03
N GLY A 95 -1.35 -4.66 7.50
CA GLY A 95 -1.31 -3.48 6.65
C GLY A 95 0.04 -3.27 5.97
N GLU A 96 1.15 -3.56 6.66
CA GLU A 96 2.50 -3.49 6.10
C GLU A 96 2.71 -4.50 4.97
N ARG A 97 2.31 -5.76 5.19
CA ARG A 97 2.49 -6.83 4.20
C ARG A 97 1.59 -6.64 2.99
N ILE A 98 0.31 -6.39 3.21
CA ILE A 98 -0.64 -6.26 2.12
C ILE A 98 -0.41 -4.97 1.32
N GLY A 99 0.04 -3.90 1.96
CA GLY A 99 0.41 -2.66 1.30
C GLY A 99 1.61 -2.82 0.38
N LEU A 100 2.63 -3.56 0.81
CA LEU A 100 3.78 -3.88 -0.03
C LEU A 100 3.40 -4.85 -1.15
N ALA A 101 2.62 -5.92 -0.85
CA ALA A 101 2.14 -6.86 -1.87
C ALA A 101 1.33 -6.14 -2.97
N PHE A 102 0.43 -5.24 -2.56
CA PHE A 102 -0.37 -4.45 -3.49
C PHE A 102 0.50 -3.70 -4.51
N GLN A 103 1.55 -3.04 -4.05
CA GLN A 103 2.41 -2.28 -4.94
C GLN A 103 3.29 -3.18 -5.82
N ILE A 104 3.80 -4.29 -5.30
CA ILE A 104 4.55 -5.27 -6.11
C ILE A 104 3.66 -5.81 -7.23
N ILE A 105 2.40 -6.15 -6.92
CA ILE A 105 1.44 -6.65 -7.91
C ILE A 105 1.10 -5.57 -8.94
N ASP A 106 0.92 -4.31 -8.51
CA ASP A 106 0.68 -3.20 -9.42
C ASP A 106 1.84 -3.00 -10.42
N ASP A 107 3.09 -3.09 -9.96
CA ASP A 107 4.29 -3.04 -10.79
C ASP A 107 4.37 -4.24 -11.78
N ILE A 108 3.98 -5.45 -11.34
CA ILE A 108 3.91 -6.64 -12.21
C ILE A 108 2.85 -6.44 -13.30
N LEU A 109 1.66 -5.97 -12.91
CA LEU A 109 0.56 -5.74 -13.84
C LEU A 109 0.86 -4.64 -14.85
N ASP A 110 1.67 -3.63 -14.50
CA ASP A 110 2.12 -2.63 -15.48
C ASP A 110 3.02 -3.22 -16.57
N ILE A 111 3.73 -4.31 -16.28
CA ILE A 111 4.58 -5.02 -17.27
C ILE A 111 3.75 -5.96 -18.13
N GLU A 112 2.81 -6.71 -17.55
CA GLU A 112 2.14 -7.86 -18.16
C GLU A 112 0.69 -7.60 -18.53
N GLY A 113 0.10 -6.55 -17.99
CA GLY A 113 -1.32 -6.28 -18.09
C GLY A 113 -1.82 -6.00 -19.51
N ASP A 114 -3.07 -6.38 -19.78
CA ASP A 114 -3.77 -5.97 -21.00
C ASP A 114 -4.25 -4.51 -20.87
N GLN A 115 -3.79 -3.68 -21.79
CA GLN A 115 -4.10 -2.25 -21.84
C GLN A 115 -5.61 -1.95 -21.84
N LYS A 116 -6.44 -2.86 -22.38
CA LYS A 116 -7.89 -2.68 -22.45
C LYS A 116 -8.58 -2.93 -21.11
N ILE A 117 -8.01 -3.79 -20.28
CA ILE A 117 -8.57 -4.17 -18.97
C ILE A 117 -8.10 -3.20 -17.89
N LEU A 118 -6.83 -2.81 -17.89
CA LEU A 118 -6.25 -1.92 -16.88
C LEU A 118 -6.69 -0.46 -17.02
N GLY A 119 -7.22 -0.04 -18.18
CA GLY A 119 -7.60 1.35 -18.42
C GLY A 119 -6.43 2.34 -18.48
N LYS A 120 -5.19 1.87 -18.33
CA LYS A 120 -3.93 2.61 -18.48
C LYS A 120 -3.04 1.95 -19.54
N LYS A 121 -2.05 2.70 -20.07
CA LYS A 121 -1.08 2.14 -21.02
C LYS A 121 -0.13 1.20 -20.27
N VAL A 122 -0.08 -0.07 -20.68
CA VAL A 122 0.90 -1.03 -20.21
C VAL A 122 2.33 -0.57 -20.53
N GLY A 123 3.26 -0.79 -19.60
CA GLY A 123 4.65 -0.32 -19.75
C GLY A 123 4.81 1.18 -19.57
N SER A 124 3.85 1.85 -18.90
CA SER A 124 3.93 3.28 -18.63
C SER A 124 5.13 3.60 -17.73
N ASP A 125 5.43 2.75 -16.77
CA ASP A 125 6.53 2.93 -15.83
C ASP A 125 7.89 2.72 -16.51
N CYS A 126 8.00 1.76 -17.43
CA CYS A 126 9.18 1.59 -18.27
C CYS A 126 9.43 2.81 -19.18
N LYS A 127 8.38 3.42 -19.72
CA LYS A 127 8.51 4.62 -20.57
C LYS A 127 8.90 5.86 -19.76
N ASN A 128 8.46 5.95 -18.53
CA ASN A 128 8.75 7.04 -17.62
C ASN A 128 10.02 6.81 -16.80
N GLN A 129 10.76 5.73 -17.07
CA GLN A 129 12.00 5.35 -16.36
C GLN A 129 11.82 5.26 -14.84
N LYS A 130 10.62 4.85 -14.40
CA LYS A 130 10.31 4.70 -12.99
C LYS A 130 11.04 3.51 -12.38
N ALA A 131 11.41 3.66 -11.12
CA ALA A 131 11.87 2.57 -10.29
C ALA A 131 10.71 1.61 -9.98
N THR A 132 10.87 0.30 -10.28
CA THR A 132 9.86 -0.72 -10.03
C THR A 132 10.44 -1.91 -9.28
N TYR A 133 9.61 -2.63 -8.55
CA TYR A 133 10.04 -3.82 -7.82
C TYR A 133 10.59 -4.91 -8.76
N PRO A 134 9.91 -5.27 -9.88
CA PRO A 134 10.49 -6.20 -10.86
C PRO A 134 11.79 -5.71 -11.50
N GLY A 135 11.96 -4.40 -11.66
CA GLY A 135 13.21 -3.80 -12.15
C GLY A 135 14.39 -4.03 -11.20
N ALA A 136 14.14 -4.05 -9.89
CA ALA A 136 15.17 -4.24 -8.86
C ALA A 136 15.51 -5.72 -8.60
N VAL A 137 14.55 -6.67 -8.74
CA VAL A 137 14.75 -8.06 -8.34
C VAL A 137 14.47 -9.09 -9.44
N GLY A 138 13.93 -8.67 -10.57
CA GLY A 138 13.42 -9.54 -11.62
C GLY A 138 11.96 -9.96 -11.40
N LEU A 139 11.27 -10.25 -12.51
CA LEU A 139 9.82 -10.50 -12.52
C LEU A 139 9.41 -11.73 -11.70
N GLU A 140 10.12 -12.85 -11.84
CA GLU A 140 9.82 -14.10 -11.12
C GLU A 140 10.02 -13.97 -9.61
N GLN A 141 11.04 -13.22 -9.18
CA GLN A 141 11.25 -12.94 -7.76
C GLN A 141 10.15 -12.03 -7.22
N ALA A 142 9.72 -11.03 -8.01
CA ALA A 142 8.63 -10.14 -7.63
C ALA A 142 7.32 -10.93 -7.41
N ARG A 143 6.99 -11.88 -8.31
CA ARG A 143 5.81 -12.77 -8.15
C ARG A 143 5.90 -13.61 -6.87
N THR A 144 7.07 -14.20 -6.63
CA THR A 144 7.30 -15.02 -5.43
C THR A 144 7.15 -14.19 -4.16
N ASP A 145 7.71 -12.98 -4.12
CA ASP A 145 7.63 -12.10 -2.96
C ASP A 145 6.20 -11.60 -2.73
N ALA A 146 5.46 -11.26 -3.79
CA ALA A 146 4.06 -10.85 -3.68
C ALA A 146 3.17 -11.97 -3.12
N ALA A 147 3.27 -13.19 -3.68
CA ALA A 147 2.52 -14.34 -3.21
C ALA A 147 2.83 -14.64 -1.73
N ARG A 148 4.10 -14.65 -1.36
CA ARG A 148 4.53 -14.87 0.04
C ARG A 148 3.92 -13.83 0.99
N LEU A 149 3.93 -12.54 0.64
CA LEU A 149 3.37 -11.48 1.47
C LEU A 149 1.85 -11.62 1.64
N VAL A 150 1.13 -12.03 0.60
CA VAL A 150 -0.30 -12.31 0.66
C VAL A 150 -0.57 -13.50 1.60
N ASP A 151 0.15 -14.61 1.43
CA ASP A 151 0.00 -15.80 2.28
C ASP A 151 0.33 -15.50 3.74
N GLU A 152 1.40 -14.78 4.00
CA GLU A 152 1.76 -14.33 5.35
C GLU A 152 0.68 -13.41 5.96
N SER A 153 -0.02 -12.62 5.15
CA SER A 153 -1.13 -11.77 5.60
C SER A 153 -2.36 -12.60 5.96
N LEU A 154 -2.68 -13.62 5.17
CA LEU A 154 -3.78 -14.55 5.43
C LEU A 154 -3.55 -15.35 6.71
N ASN A 155 -2.31 -15.77 6.95
CA ASN A 155 -1.91 -16.57 8.13
C ASN A 155 -1.93 -15.76 9.45
N LEU A 156 -2.14 -14.45 9.41
CA LEU A 156 -2.36 -13.64 10.62
C LEU A 156 -3.72 -13.91 11.27
N PHE A 157 -4.66 -14.51 10.53
CA PHE A 157 -6.02 -14.78 10.99
C PHE A 157 -6.29 -16.29 11.05
N PRO A 158 -7.05 -16.77 12.06
CA PRO A 158 -7.44 -18.18 12.12
C PRO A 158 -8.14 -18.65 10.86
N GLU A 159 -7.95 -19.91 10.46
CA GLU A 159 -8.62 -20.48 9.27
C GLU A 159 -10.14 -20.44 9.36
N SER A 160 -10.67 -20.65 10.57
CA SER A 160 -12.10 -20.63 10.86
C SER A 160 -12.72 -19.23 10.83
N GLU A 161 -11.89 -18.18 10.76
CA GLU A 161 -12.36 -16.80 10.75
C GLU A 161 -12.52 -16.32 9.29
N ASP A 162 -13.77 -16.20 8.87
CA ASP A 162 -14.09 -15.55 7.60
C ASP A 162 -14.31 -14.07 7.85
N ASN A 163 -13.37 -13.25 7.39
CA ASN A 163 -13.41 -11.80 7.59
C ASN A 163 -13.02 -11.03 6.33
N VAL A 164 -13.42 -9.77 6.30
CA VAL A 164 -13.21 -8.88 5.14
C VAL A 164 -11.72 -8.69 4.80
N LEU A 165 -10.82 -8.74 5.79
CA LEU A 165 -9.39 -8.55 5.56
C LEU A 165 -8.78 -9.74 4.83
N LYS A 166 -9.21 -10.98 5.15
CA LYS A 166 -8.81 -12.18 4.38
C LYS A 166 -9.34 -12.11 2.96
N TYR A 167 -10.59 -11.66 2.78
CA TYR A 167 -11.15 -11.47 1.45
C TYR A 167 -10.33 -10.44 0.65
N LEU A 168 -10.02 -9.29 1.24
CA LEU A 168 -9.20 -8.25 0.59
C LEU A 168 -7.79 -8.74 0.24
N ALA A 169 -7.15 -9.51 1.13
CA ALA A 169 -5.84 -10.08 0.85
C ALA A 169 -5.88 -11.05 -0.34
N ARG A 170 -6.88 -11.94 -0.41
CA ARG A 170 -7.09 -12.82 -1.56
C ARG A 170 -7.39 -12.01 -2.83
N PHE A 171 -8.28 -11.04 -2.75
CA PHE A 171 -8.63 -10.17 -3.88
C PHE A 171 -7.41 -9.45 -4.44
N ILE A 172 -6.54 -8.91 -3.58
CA ILE A 172 -5.29 -8.26 -3.99
C ILE A 172 -4.35 -9.26 -4.66
N GLY A 173 -4.19 -10.46 -4.07
CA GLY A 173 -3.33 -11.51 -4.61
C GLY A 173 -3.82 -12.13 -5.93
N GLN A 174 -5.12 -12.04 -6.21
CA GLN A 174 -5.77 -12.57 -7.41
C GLN A 174 -6.03 -11.50 -8.47
N ARG A 175 -5.53 -10.27 -8.28
CA ARG A 175 -5.62 -9.23 -9.31
C ARG A 175 -4.89 -9.72 -10.55
N GLU A 176 -5.69 -10.24 -11.47
CA GLU A 176 -5.33 -10.55 -12.85
C GLU A 176 -5.87 -9.43 -13.74
N ASN A 177 -5.35 -9.37 -14.93
CA ASN A 177 -5.74 -8.40 -15.96
C ASN A 177 -7.22 -8.42 -16.30
#